data_481f7463160d50f6615efd470b884404
#
_entry.id   481f7463160d50f6615efd470b884404
#
_cell.length_a   1.000
_cell.length_b   1.000
_cell.length_c   1.000
_cell.angle_alpha   90.00
_cell.angle_beta   90.00
_cell.angle_gamma   90.00
#
_symmetry.space_group_name_H-M   'P 1'
#
loop_
_entity.id
_entity.type
_entity.pdbx_description
1 polymer ?
#
loop_
_entity_poly.entity_id
_entity_poly.type
_entity_poly.pdbx_seq_one_letter_code
_entity_poly.pdbx_strand_id
1 'polypeptide(L)'
;HPDNVSPAIFGNLSASCTTDDNEAVTVTYNVDERFNFLALIPNFETSTEEARKVMPKEILLKDALYSLSRLGAVIKAFETYNLPLLKKVMGDKIHEPYRKEIIHEYDKVRNICQKIDSAAFFISGSGSTLMNIVSDEKNIEKIKTELAKLEYKWQPILLKVDTKGTLVID
;
A
#
# COMPACT_ATOMS: atom_id res chain seq x y z
N HIS A 1 5.17 12.09 11.43
CA HIS A 1 4.24 12.60 10.43
C HIS A 1 2.87 11.94 10.67
N PRO A 2 1.74 12.67 10.63
CA PRO A 2 0.45 12.17 11.04
C PRO A 2 -0.06 10.98 10.20
N ASP A 3 0.38 10.83 8.98
CA ASP A 3 -0.03 9.76 8.05
C ASP A 3 0.33 8.34 8.52
N ASN A 4 1.36 8.16 9.33
CA ASN A 4 1.70 6.86 9.93
C ASN A 4 1.05 6.64 11.29
N VAL A 5 0.86 7.72 12.05
CA VAL A 5 0.33 7.66 13.43
C VAL A 5 -1.19 7.52 13.42
N SER A 6 -1.87 8.26 12.54
CA SER A 6 -3.33 8.29 12.49
C SER A 6 -3.97 6.92 12.25
N PRO A 7 -3.55 6.09 11.27
CA PRO A 7 -4.16 4.78 11.07
C PRO A 7 -3.89 3.83 12.26
N ALA A 8 -2.75 3.97 12.96
CA ALA A 8 -2.48 3.17 14.15
C ALA A 8 -3.39 3.55 15.33
N ILE A 9 -3.76 4.84 15.44
CA ILE A 9 -4.64 5.32 16.52
C ILE A 9 -6.10 5.03 16.19
N PHE A 10 -6.55 5.35 14.98
CA PHE A 10 -7.96 5.34 14.62
C PHE A 10 -8.41 4.08 13.89
N GLY A 11 -7.48 3.25 13.42
CA GLY A 11 -7.80 2.13 12.55
C GLY A 11 -8.30 2.57 11.16
N ASN A 12 -8.83 1.62 10.40
CA ASN A 12 -9.41 1.86 9.08
C ASN A 12 -8.45 2.54 8.08
N LEU A 13 -8.99 3.33 7.15
CA LEU A 13 -8.23 4.17 6.22
C LEU A 13 -8.26 5.61 6.74
N SER A 14 -7.10 6.17 7.00
CA SER A 14 -6.96 7.55 7.50
C SER A 14 -6.35 8.45 6.45
N ALA A 15 -6.94 9.63 6.26
CA ALA A 15 -6.33 10.74 5.54
C ALA A 15 -5.98 11.84 6.53
N SER A 16 -4.70 12.21 6.58
CA SER A 16 -4.22 13.19 7.57
C SER A 16 -3.37 14.25 6.91
N CYS A 17 -3.55 15.48 7.34
CA CYS A 17 -2.70 16.60 6.97
C CYS A 17 -2.37 17.47 8.18
N THR A 18 -1.36 18.30 8.02
CA THR A 18 -1.06 19.38 8.95
C THR A 18 -1.53 20.69 8.31
N THR A 19 -2.31 21.46 9.03
CA THR A 19 -2.81 22.77 8.60
C THR A 19 -1.72 23.85 8.68
N ASP A 20 -1.98 25.04 8.15
CA ASP A 20 -1.02 26.14 8.16
C ASP A 20 -0.69 26.63 9.59
N ASP A 21 -1.60 26.44 10.53
CA ASP A 21 -1.45 26.71 11.97
C ASP A 21 -0.86 25.52 12.77
N ASN A 22 -0.30 24.53 12.06
CA ASN A 22 0.31 23.33 12.62
C ASN A 22 -0.63 22.39 13.39
N GLU A 23 -1.91 22.46 13.15
CA GLU A 23 -2.86 21.48 13.68
C GLU A 23 -2.88 20.22 12.82
N ALA A 24 -2.94 19.04 13.46
CA ALA A 24 -3.12 17.78 12.76
C ALA A 24 -4.62 17.49 12.56
N VAL A 25 -5.04 17.43 11.30
CA VAL A 25 -6.41 17.05 10.93
C VAL A 25 -6.40 15.63 10.38
N THR A 26 -7.27 14.77 10.89
CA THR A 26 -7.45 13.40 10.43
C THR A 26 -8.91 13.12 10.11
N VAL A 27 -9.14 12.50 8.96
CA VAL A 27 -10.45 11.97 8.56
C VAL A 27 -10.29 10.46 8.37
N THR A 28 -11.23 9.69 8.90
CA THR A 28 -11.26 8.24 8.77
C THR A 28 -12.36 7.80 7.80
N TYR A 29 -12.06 6.78 7.00
CA TYR A 29 -12.98 6.16 6.06
C TYR A 29 -13.06 4.67 6.37
N ASN A 30 -14.25 4.11 6.40
CA ASN A 30 -14.43 2.69 6.64
C ASN A 30 -13.86 1.87 5.49
N VAL A 31 -13.08 0.87 5.81
CA VAL A 31 -12.62 -0.14 4.85
C VAL A 31 -13.50 -1.38 5.02
N ASP A 32 -14.04 -1.89 3.93
CA ASP A 32 -14.85 -3.11 3.96
C ASP A 32 -14.01 -4.30 4.40
N GLU A 33 -14.48 -5.05 5.40
CA GLU A 33 -13.75 -6.16 6.03
C GLU A 33 -13.49 -7.35 5.08
N ARG A 34 -14.16 -7.39 3.93
CA ARG A 34 -13.95 -8.42 2.89
C ARG A 34 -12.61 -8.28 2.19
N PHE A 35 -11.93 -7.14 2.28
CA PHE A 35 -10.62 -6.99 1.67
C PHE A 35 -9.59 -7.93 2.28
N ASN A 36 -8.81 -8.54 1.42
CA ASN A 36 -7.68 -9.40 1.75
C ASN A 36 -6.39 -8.70 1.36
N PHE A 37 -5.64 -8.25 2.37
CA PHE A 37 -4.35 -7.59 2.19
C PHE A 37 -3.24 -8.62 2.33
N LEU A 38 -2.52 -8.90 1.25
CA LEU A 38 -1.38 -9.80 1.27
C LEU A 38 -0.10 -8.97 1.39
N ALA A 39 0.47 -8.91 2.60
CA ALA A 39 1.77 -8.31 2.83
C ALA A 39 2.86 -9.26 2.32
N LEU A 40 3.76 -8.76 1.49
CA LEU A 40 4.88 -9.48 0.89
C LEU A 40 6.15 -8.92 1.51
N ILE A 41 6.69 -9.63 2.49
CA ILE A 41 7.81 -9.18 3.31
C ILE A 41 9.09 -9.84 2.79
N PRO A 42 10.07 -9.08 2.28
CA PRO A 42 11.35 -9.65 1.84
C PRO A 42 12.29 -9.90 3.02
N ASN A 43 13.32 -10.72 2.77
CA ASN A 43 14.41 -10.97 3.73
C ASN A 43 15.55 -9.92 3.66
N PHE A 44 15.27 -8.76 3.12
CA PHE A 44 16.15 -7.60 3.12
C PHE A 44 15.39 -6.36 3.59
N GLU A 45 16.11 -5.38 4.06
CA GLU A 45 15.55 -4.10 4.52
C GLU A 45 16.00 -2.97 3.60
N THR A 46 15.10 -2.00 3.42
CA THR A 46 15.40 -0.71 2.81
C THR A 46 15.20 0.35 3.88
N SER A 47 16.22 1.13 4.18
CA SER A 47 16.08 2.16 5.20
C SER A 47 15.18 3.30 4.74
N THR A 48 14.48 3.93 5.69
CA THR A 48 13.65 5.11 5.39
C THR A 48 14.51 6.26 4.82
N GLU A 49 15.79 6.32 5.20
CA GLU A 49 16.74 7.32 4.68
C GLU A 49 17.03 7.07 3.20
N GLU A 50 17.30 5.83 2.80
CA GLU A 50 17.49 5.45 1.40
C GLU A 50 16.23 5.74 0.57
N ALA A 51 15.06 5.36 1.10
CA ALA A 51 13.77 5.62 0.44
C ALA A 51 13.48 7.13 0.27
N ARG A 52 14.04 7.98 1.12
CA ARG A 52 13.97 9.45 0.95
C ARG A 52 14.97 9.97 -0.06
N LYS A 53 16.19 9.40 -0.10
CA LYS A 53 17.25 9.83 -1.02
C LYS A 53 16.91 9.62 -2.49
N VAL A 54 16.15 8.58 -2.82
CA VAL A 54 15.72 8.31 -4.21
C VAL A 54 14.59 9.22 -4.68
N MET A 55 13.97 9.97 -3.78
CA MET A 55 12.88 10.88 -4.15
C MET A 55 13.41 12.11 -4.88
N PRO A 56 12.79 12.50 -6.00
CA PRO A 56 13.18 13.72 -6.72
C PRO A 56 12.79 14.96 -5.91
N LYS A 57 13.53 16.07 -6.13
CA LYS A 57 13.20 17.37 -5.52
C LYS A 57 11.95 18.01 -6.15
N GLU A 58 11.68 17.68 -7.39
CA GLU A 58 10.57 18.21 -8.19
C GLU A 58 9.84 17.08 -8.88
N ILE A 59 8.52 17.20 -9.00
CA ILE A 59 7.65 16.23 -9.66
C ILE A 59 6.93 16.94 -10.82
N LEU A 60 6.82 16.26 -11.95
CA LEU A 60 6.06 16.79 -13.07
C LEU A 60 4.59 16.98 -12.70
N LEU A 61 4.01 18.13 -13.00
CA LEU A 61 2.60 18.45 -12.72
C LEU A 61 1.65 17.34 -13.20
N LYS A 62 1.90 16.76 -14.39
CA LYS A 62 1.09 15.66 -14.92
C LYS A 62 1.09 14.40 -14.02
N ASP A 63 2.21 14.11 -13.34
CA ASP A 63 2.35 12.94 -12.47
C ASP A 63 1.72 13.19 -11.09
N ALA A 64 1.82 14.43 -10.58
CA ALA A 64 1.07 14.86 -9.40
C ALA A 64 -0.44 14.80 -9.65
N LEU A 65 -0.92 15.34 -10.76
CA LEU A 65 -2.33 15.28 -11.15
C LEU A 65 -2.82 13.84 -11.35
N TYR A 66 -1.98 12.96 -11.91
CA TYR A 66 -2.31 11.54 -12.05
C TYR A 66 -2.61 10.90 -10.69
N SER A 67 -1.76 11.11 -9.68
CA SER A 67 -1.93 10.51 -8.35
C SER A 67 -3.10 11.16 -7.58
N LEU A 68 -3.18 12.48 -7.55
CA LEU A 68 -4.21 13.22 -6.81
C LEU A 68 -5.63 12.96 -7.35
N SER A 69 -5.82 12.92 -8.67
CA SER A 69 -7.14 12.71 -9.27
C SER A 69 -7.76 11.35 -8.95
N ARG A 70 -6.96 10.38 -8.51
CA ARG A 70 -7.40 9.03 -8.17
C ARG A 70 -7.84 8.86 -6.72
N LEU A 71 -7.39 9.76 -5.83
CA LEU A 71 -7.56 9.60 -4.38
C LEU A 71 -9.00 9.33 -3.97
N GLY A 72 -9.95 10.16 -4.43
CA GLY A 72 -11.37 9.98 -4.09
C GLY A 72 -11.95 8.65 -4.59
N ALA A 73 -11.53 8.20 -5.79
CA ALA A 73 -11.99 6.92 -6.33
C ALA A 73 -11.37 5.72 -5.60
N VAL A 74 -10.12 5.82 -5.16
CA VAL A 74 -9.46 4.80 -4.33
C VAL A 74 -10.17 4.67 -2.98
N ILE A 75 -10.42 5.79 -2.29
CA ILE A 75 -11.16 5.81 -1.02
C ILE A 75 -12.53 5.12 -1.22
N LYS A 76 -13.28 5.54 -2.24
CA LYS A 76 -14.60 4.96 -2.51
C LYS A 76 -14.55 3.47 -2.81
N ALA A 77 -13.53 3.01 -3.52
CA ALA A 77 -13.35 1.57 -3.80
C ALA A 77 -13.12 0.78 -2.51
N PHE A 78 -12.34 1.29 -1.56
CA PHE A 78 -12.14 0.67 -0.24
C PHE A 78 -13.40 0.64 0.60
N GLU A 79 -14.19 1.72 0.64
CA GLU A 79 -15.45 1.76 1.39
C GLU A 79 -16.50 0.78 0.87
N THR A 80 -16.51 0.50 -0.43
CA THR A 80 -17.59 -0.26 -1.09
C THR A 80 -17.18 -1.63 -1.59
N TYR A 81 -15.97 -2.11 -1.24
CA TYR A 81 -15.42 -3.37 -1.76
C TYR A 81 -15.46 -3.46 -3.29
N ASN A 82 -15.16 -2.37 -3.97
CA ASN A 82 -15.19 -2.34 -5.43
C ASN A 82 -13.84 -2.69 -6.05
N LEU A 83 -13.51 -3.99 -6.08
CA LEU A 83 -12.26 -4.50 -6.66
C LEU A 83 -12.04 -4.09 -8.13
N PRO A 84 -13.06 -4.12 -9.02
CA PRO A 84 -12.91 -3.63 -10.39
C PRO A 84 -12.54 -2.15 -10.48
N LEU A 85 -13.14 -1.30 -9.64
CA LEU A 85 -12.79 0.11 -9.56
C LEU A 85 -11.37 0.27 -9.03
N LEU A 86 -11.03 -0.40 -7.93
CA LEU A 86 -9.70 -0.35 -7.31
C LEU A 86 -8.62 -0.71 -8.34
N LYS A 87 -8.81 -1.78 -9.10
CA LYS A 87 -7.87 -2.21 -10.16
C LYS A 87 -7.65 -1.15 -11.24
N LYS A 88 -8.66 -0.32 -11.54
CA LYS A 88 -8.57 0.74 -12.56
C LYS A 88 -7.90 2.00 -12.02
N VAL A 89 -8.10 2.30 -10.75
CA VAL A 89 -7.69 3.60 -10.18
C VAL A 89 -6.44 3.52 -9.32
N MET A 90 -6.07 2.34 -8.82
CA MET A 90 -4.85 2.18 -8.03
C MET A 90 -3.62 2.44 -8.89
N GLY A 91 -2.78 3.35 -8.42
CA GLY A 91 -1.55 3.72 -9.09
C GLY A 91 -0.97 5.01 -8.52
N ASP A 92 0.35 5.05 -8.48
CA ASP A 92 1.11 6.19 -7.98
C ASP A 92 2.22 6.56 -8.97
N LYS A 93 2.44 7.86 -9.14
CA LYS A 93 3.54 8.42 -9.93
C LYS A 93 4.40 9.39 -9.12
N ILE A 94 4.13 9.50 -7.82
CA ILE A 94 4.86 10.39 -6.92
C ILE A 94 5.96 9.64 -6.17
N HIS A 95 5.68 8.43 -5.67
CA HIS A 95 6.61 7.68 -4.83
C HIS A 95 7.08 6.37 -5.48
N GLU A 96 6.14 5.55 -5.95
CA GLU A 96 6.40 4.19 -6.44
C GLU A 96 7.45 4.13 -7.56
N PRO A 97 7.45 5.00 -8.59
CA PRO A 97 8.43 4.94 -9.67
C PRO A 97 9.88 5.07 -9.20
N TYR A 98 10.11 5.76 -8.12
CA TYR A 98 11.45 6.01 -7.56
C TYR A 98 11.82 4.97 -6.51
N ARG A 99 10.90 4.65 -5.59
CA ARG A 99 11.17 3.70 -4.50
C ARG A 99 11.31 2.27 -4.98
N LYS A 100 10.63 1.87 -6.04
CA LYS A 100 10.76 0.52 -6.61
C LYS A 100 12.19 0.19 -7.05
N GLU A 101 13.02 1.19 -7.41
CA GLU A 101 14.39 0.99 -7.87
C GLU A 101 15.34 0.49 -6.75
N ILE A 102 14.97 0.69 -5.48
CA ILE A 102 15.73 0.20 -4.32
C ILE A 102 15.12 -1.05 -3.69
N ILE A 103 14.05 -1.59 -4.26
CA ILE A 103 13.41 -2.82 -3.79
C ILE A 103 13.76 -3.95 -4.76
N HIS A 104 14.64 -4.84 -4.33
CA HIS A 104 15.05 -5.98 -5.16
C HIS A 104 13.85 -6.78 -5.63
N GLU A 105 13.87 -7.19 -6.91
CA GLU A 105 12.83 -8.00 -7.56
C GLU A 105 11.42 -7.39 -7.58
N TYR A 106 11.25 -6.08 -7.29
CA TYR A 106 9.95 -5.42 -7.27
C TYR A 106 9.07 -5.80 -8.50
N ASP A 107 9.59 -5.63 -9.72
CA ASP A 107 8.82 -5.89 -10.94
C ASP A 107 8.51 -7.39 -11.12
N LYS A 108 9.38 -8.31 -10.66
CA LYS A 108 9.12 -9.75 -10.69
C LYS A 108 7.96 -10.11 -9.75
N VAL A 109 8.01 -9.62 -8.51
CA VAL A 109 6.96 -9.82 -7.50
C VAL A 109 5.63 -9.26 -7.98
N ARG A 110 5.63 -8.02 -8.48
CA ARG A 110 4.45 -7.38 -9.06
C ARG A 110 3.84 -8.21 -10.19
N ASN A 111 4.67 -8.69 -11.12
CA ASN A 111 4.22 -9.49 -12.25
C ASN A 111 3.62 -10.84 -11.80
N ILE A 112 4.18 -11.48 -10.79
CA ILE A 112 3.61 -12.71 -10.20
C ILE A 112 2.21 -12.42 -9.66
N CYS A 113 2.07 -11.40 -8.82
CA CYS A 113 0.77 -11.02 -8.25
C CYS A 113 -0.26 -10.68 -9.34
N GLN A 114 0.11 -9.83 -10.30
CA GLN A 114 -0.79 -9.41 -11.38
C GLN A 114 -1.26 -10.54 -12.28
N LYS A 115 -0.42 -11.56 -12.50
CA LYS A 115 -0.78 -12.74 -13.30
C LYS A 115 -1.72 -13.70 -12.58
N ILE A 116 -1.62 -13.78 -11.24
CA ILE A 116 -2.40 -14.73 -10.45
C ILE A 116 -3.65 -14.06 -9.90
N ASP A 117 -3.49 -13.02 -9.07
CA ASP A 117 -4.61 -12.28 -8.46
C ASP A 117 -4.11 -10.96 -7.85
N SER A 118 -4.50 -9.84 -8.43
CA SER A 118 -4.16 -8.52 -7.93
C SER A 118 -5.24 -7.51 -8.30
N ALA A 119 -6.00 -7.07 -7.33
CA ALA A 119 -6.88 -5.92 -7.45
C ALA A 119 -6.13 -4.61 -7.24
N ALA A 120 -5.07 -4.63 -6.44
CA ALA A 120 -4.14 -3.53 -6.25
C ALA A 120 -2.78 -4.06 -5.80
N PHE A 121 -1.70 -3.36 -6.21
CA PHE A 121 -0.34 -3.65 -5.80
C PHE A 121 0.39 -2.34 -5.53
N PHE A 122 1.05 -2.21 -4.38
CA PHE A 122 1.72 -0.98 -3.96
C PHE A 122 2.80 -1.25 -2.91
N ILE A 123 3.66 -0.25 -2.68
CA ILE A 123 4.69 -0.28 -1.63
C ILE A 123 4.06 0.09 -0.29
N SER A 124 4.31 -0.69 0.75
CA SER A 124 3.90 -0.36 2.11
C SER A 124 4.87 0.66 2.72
N GLY A 125 4.38 1.87 2.96
CA GLY A 125 5.18 2.96 3.52
C GLY A 125 6.41 3.30 2.67
N SER A 126 7.60 3.22 3.25
CA SER A 126 8.88 3.44 2.54
C SER A 126 9.37 2.21 1.76
N GLY A 127 8.78 1.05 1.94
CA GLY A 127 9.27 -0.26 1.54
C GLY A 127 10.10 -0.86 2.68
N SER A 128 10.73 -1.97 2.53
CA SER A 128 10.79 -2.92 1.40
C SER A 128 9.55 -3.81 1.26
N THR A 129 8.65 -3.81 2.23
CA THR A 129 7.40 -4.57 2.19
C THR A 129 6.49 -4.07 1.07
N LEU A 130 5.94 -5.01 0.31
CA LEU A 130 4.97 -4.74 -0.75
C LEU A 130 3.58 -5.23 -0.31
N MET A 131 2.55 -4.60 -0.81
CA MET A 131 1.17 -4.98 -0.57
C MET A 131 0.49 -5.41 -1.85
N ASN A 132 -0.22 -6.52 -1.81
CA ASN A 132 -1.11 -6.98 -2.86
C ASN A 132 -2.51 -7.20 -2.30
N ILE A 133 -3.54 -6.71 -2.97
CA ILE A 133 -4.93 -6.98 -2.62
C ILE A 133 -5.41 -8.13 -3.49
N VAL A 134 -5.74 -9.25 -2.86
CA VAL A 134 -6.24 -10.45 -3.54
C VAL A 134 -7.77 -10.53 -3.47
N SER A 135 -8.38 -10.99 -4.55
CA SER A 135 -9.82 -11.19 -4.63
C SER A 135 -10.27 -12.53 -4.03
N ASP A 136 -9.42 -13.55 -4.08
CA ASP A 136 -9.67 -14.89 -3.53
C ASP A 136 -8.44 -15.41 -2.76
N GLU A 137 -8.63 -15.73 -1.49
CA GLU A 137 -7.58 -16.25 -0.62
C GLU A 137 -6.96 -17.57 -1.15
N LYS A 138 -7.70 -18.35 -1.95
CA LYS A 138 -7.18 -19.57 -2.58
C LYS A 138 -6.01 -19.33 -3.53
N ASN A 139 -5.86 -18.11 -4.03
CA ASN A 139 -4.77 -17.73 -4.90
C ASN A 139 -3.45 -17.45 -4.16
N ILE A 140 -3.49 -17.29 -2.82
CA ILE A 140 -2.32 -16.98 -1.99
C ILE A 140 -1.27 -18.10 -2.09
N GLU A 141 -1.68 -19.37 -2.05
CA GLU A 141 -0.73 -20.48 -2.16
C GLU A 141 -0.05 -20.55 -3.53
N LYS A 142 -0.74 -20.14 -4.59
CA LYS A 142 -0.12 -20.03 -5.93
C LYS A 142 0.90 -18.89 -5.96
N ILE A 143 0.57 -17.74 -5.35
CA ILE A 143 1.50 -16.61 -5.23
C ILE A 143 2.73 -17.05 -4.43
N LYS A 144 2.57 -17.69 -3.27
CA LYS A 144 3.66 -18.24 -2.46
C LYS A 144 4.59 -19.15 -3.27
N THR A 145 4.01 -20.07 -4.03
CA THR A 145 4.75 -21.03 -4.85
C THR A 145 5.61 -20.33 -5.90
N GLU A 146 5.10 -19.30 -6.53
CA GLU A 146 5.85 -18.52 -7.53
C GLU A 146 6.91 -17.63 -6.89
N LEU A 147 6.61 -17.01 -5.74
CA LEU A 147 7.58 -16.21 -4.99
C LEU A 147 8.76 -17.03 -4.49
N ALA A 148 8.53 -18.30 -4.12
CA ALA A 148 9.60 -19.21 -3.66
C ALA A 148 10.66 -19.54 -4.74
N LYS A 149 10.38 -19.21 -6.02
CA LYS A 149 11.32 -19.36 -7.15
C LYS A 149 12.26 -18.17 -7.33
N LEU A 150 12.02 -17.07 -6.60
CA LEU A 150 12.81 -15.85 -6.66
C LEU A 150 14.11 -16.00 -5.88
N GLU A 151 15.08 -15.12 -6.15
CA GLU A 151 16.39 -15.11 -5.49
C GLU A 151 16.26 -14.71 -4.01
N TYR A 152 15.47 -13.66 -3.73
CA TYR A 152 15.18 -13.23 -2.37
C TYR A 152 14.00 -13.99 -1.79
N LYS A 153 14.06 -14.23 -0.47
CA LYS A 153 12.94 -14.85 0.25
C LYS A 153 11.85 -13.84 0.52
N TRP A 154 10.69 -14.09 -0.02
CA TRP A 154 9.48 -13.28 0.21
C TRP A 154 8.51 -14.06 1.08
N GLN A 155 8.12 -13.49 2.20
CA GLN A 155 7.14 -14.06 3.14
C GLN A 155 5.77 -13.41 2.91
N PRO A 156 4.81 -14.09 2.31
CA PRO A 156 3.44 -13.59 2.20
C PRO A 156 2.68 -13.79 3.51
N ILE A 157 2.09 -12.73 4.03
CA ILE A 157 1.23 -12.75 5.22
C ILE A 157 -0.11 -12.13 4.87
N LEU A 158 -1.19 -12.90 5.07
CA LEU A 158 -2.54 -12.40 4.92
C LEU A 158 -2.92 -11.54 6.13
N LEU A 159 -3.35 -10.32 5.87
CA LEU A 159 -3.78 -9.35 6.87
C LEU A 159 -5.23 -8.94 6.61
N LYS A 160 -5.88 -8.51 7.66
CA LYS A 160 -7.19 -7.84 7.63
C LYS A 160 -7.03 -6.41 8.12
N VAL A 161 -7.97 -5.56 7.74
CA VAL A 161 -8.01 -4.18 8.24
C VAL A 161 -8.31 -4.19 9.74
N ASP A 162 -7.57 -3.41 10.49
CA ASP A 162 -7.94 -3.06 11.86
C ASP A 162 -8.95 -1.91 11.81
N THR A 163 -10.18 -2.17 12.28
CA THR A 163 -11.26 -1.18 12.26
C THR A 163 -11.40 -0.43 13.60
N LYS A 164 -10.61 -0.79 14.61
CA LYS A 164 -10.72 -0.24 15.97
C LYS A 164 -9.60 0.72 16.35
N GLY A 165 -8.39 0.49 15.81
CA GLY A 165 -7.20 1.21 16.20
C GLY A 165 -6.75 0.92 17.64
N THR A 166 -6.12 1.91 18.28
CA THR A 166 -5.58 1.78 19.65
C THR A 166 -6.71 1.68 20.68
N LEU A 167 -6.65 0.66 21.53
CA LEU A 167 -7.57 0.47 22.65
C LEU A 167 -6.82 0.69 23.96
N VAL A 168 -7.45 1.41 24.89
CA VAL A 168 -7.02 1.47 26.29
C VAL A 168 -7.60 0.25 26.99
N ILE A 169 -6.74 -0.55 27.61
CA ILE A 169 -7.14 -1.72 28.39
C ILE A 169 -6.97 -1.32 29.87
N ASP A 170 -8.08 -1.30 30.62
CA ASP A 170 -8.09 -1.07 32.06
C ASP A 170 -7.65 -2.32 32.82
#